data_f8a525ea56f4b5e212315f1ca6440e6c
#
_entry.id   f8a525ea56f4b5e212315f1ca6440e6c
#
_cell.length_a   1.000
_cell.length_b   1.000
_cell.length_c   1.000
_cell.angle_alpha   90.00
_cell.angle_beta   90.00
_cell.angle_gamma   90.00
#
_symmetry.space_group_name_H-M   'P 1'
#
loop_
_entity.id
_entity.type
_entity.pdbx_description
1 polymer ?
#
loop_
_entity_poly.entity_id
_entity_poly.type
_entity_poly.pdbx_seq_one_letter_code
_entity_poly.pdbx_strand_id
1 'polypeptide(L)'
;MKAVLIFIGLVLVAVMTLYTPLFNISQIQVFGADYYSVDEIRLASGILPGENGFQKISLSPEAILGMRLTDAEEAIKVLPYVKEARVRLIFPNSVKITITERQPAAYLTYLGNYLTVDSEGVVLEVDQSPPKEDLKEVRGVEFTKYTTGKPLETDDIDYIRIAANITTAVKKSDSESEFLMWPMVNWIDVVDANTTLVSLDNRVIMRFDPSDKLQYVIDFAKEIFFTKLTTSERGRLEFVPGQDPSFIPD
;
A
#
# COMPACT_ATOMS: atom_id res chain seq x y z
N MET A 1 15.92 16.81 53.17
CA MET A 1 17.21 16.50 52.49
C MET A 1 17.53 15.01 52.44
N LYS A 2 17.60 14.26 53.57
CA LYS A 2 17.94 12.81 53.58
C LYS A 2 17.00 11.94 52.71
N ALA A 3 15.69 12.15 52.76
CA ALA A 3 14.72 11.40 51.93
C ALA A 3 14.90 11.62 50.42
N VAL A 4 15.23 12.85 50.02
CA VAL A 4 15.51 13.18 48.61
C VAL A 4 16.79 12.50 48.13
N LEU A 5 17.85 12.48 48.94
CA LEU A 5 19.09 11.80 48.61
C LEU A 5 18.89 10.26 48.50
N ILE A 6 18.09 9.68 49.37
CA ILE A 6 17.74 8.26 49.29
C ILE A 6 16.94 7.96 48.02
N PHE A 7 15.97 8.81 47.67
CA PHE A 7 15.18 8.67 46.44
C PHE A 7 16.06 8.76 45.19
N ILE A 8 16.96 9.75 45.13
CA ILE A 8 17.93 9.89 44.03
C ILE A 8 18.82 8.64 43.95
N GLY A 9 19.32 8.15 45.09
CA GLY A 9 20.13 6.92 45.13
C GLY A 9 19.39 5.70 44.59
N LEU A 10 18.12 5.52 44.93
CA LEU A 10 17.29 4.43 44.42
C LEU A 10 17.05 4.55 42.92
N VAL A 11 16.79 5.76 42.42
CA VAL A 11 16.64 6.01 40.98
C VAL A 11 17.92 5.69 40.23
N LEU A 12 19.08 6.11 40.73
CA LEU A 12 20.37 5.80 40.13
C LEU A 12 20.64 4.28 40.05
N VAL A 13 20.36 3.55 41.15
CA VAL A 13 20.51 2.09 41.16
C VAL A 13 19.55 1.45 40.15
N ALA A 14 18.28 1.88 40.09
CA ALA A 14 17.31 1.40 39.10
C ALA A 14 17.81 1.64 37.66
N VAL A 15 18.26 2.85 37.36
CA VAL A 15 18.81 3.18 36.05
C VAL A 15 20.04 2.32 35.71
N MET A 16 20.98 2.16 36.64
CA MET A 16 22.15 1.29 36.43
C MET A 16 21.75 -0.16 36.16
N THR A 17 20.69 -0.65 36.79
CA THR A 17 20.20 -2.01 36.56
C THR A 17 19.69 -2.21 35.13
N LEU A 18 19.08 -1.19 34.51
CA LEU A 18 18.59 -1.25 33.12
C LEU A 18 19.71 -1.45 32.09
N TYR A 19 20.93 -1.07 32.41
CA TYR A 19 22.11 -1.23 31.56
C TYR A 19 22.89 -2.52 31.79
N THR A 20 22.37 -3.44 32.61
CA THR A 20 23.01 -4.74 32.81
C THR A 20 22.78 -5.69 31.62
N PRO A 21 23.62 -6.73 31.44
CA PRO A 21 23.44 -7.73 30.39
C PRO A 21 22.10 -8.48 30.41
N LEU A 22 21.35 -8.41 31.50
CA LEU A 22 20.01 -8.98 31.62
C LEU A 22 19.03 -8.45 30.54
N PHE A 23 19.25 -7.20 30.13
CA PHE A 23 18.42 -6.51 29.13
C PHE A 23 19.05 -6.48 27.74
N ASN A 24 20.07 -7.29 27.52
CA ASN A 24 20.64 -7.44 26.19
C ASN A 24 19.69 -8.25 25.31
N ILE A 25 19.41 -7.74 24.09
CA ILE A 25 18.50 -8.34 23.13
C ILE A 25 19.02 -9.72 22.74
N SER A 26 18.22 -10.77 23.02
CA SER A 26 18.54 -12.14 22.66
C SER A 26 17.60 -12.70 21.58
N GLN A 27 16.40 -12.12 21.46
CA GLN A 27 15.37 -12.56 20.50
C GLN A 27 14.76 -11.37 19.77
N ILE A 28 14.59 -11.52 18.46
CA ILE A 28 13.88 -10.55 17.60
C ILE A 28 12.76 -11.31 16.91
N GLN A 29 11.52 -10.94 17.21
CA GLN A 29 10.30 -11.51 16.65
C GLN A 29 9.72 -10.53 15.62
N VAL A 30 9.43 -11.02 14.41
CA VAL A 30 8.85 -10.23 13.31
C VAL A 30 7.46 -10.76 12.99
N PHE A 31 6.50 -9.85 12.81
CA PHE A 31 5.11 -10.14 12.47
C PHE A 31 4.63 -9.23 11.33
N GLY A 32 3.80 -9.78 10.45
CA GLY A 32 3.20 -9.04 9.33
C GLY A 32 4.14 -8.84 8.15
N ALA A 33 5.19 -9.66 8.03
CA ALA A 33 6.09 -9.71 6.90
C ALA A 33 5.63 -10.85 5.96
N ASP A 34 5.03 -10.47 4.83
CA ASP A 34 4.56 -11.40 3.79
C ASP A 34 5.41 -11.26 2.53
N TYR A 35 5.73 -10.03 2.12
CA TYR A 35 6.59 -9.72 0.98
C TYR A 35 8.07 -9.85 1.34
N TYR A 36 8.50 -9.22 2.44
CA TYR A 36 9.88 -9.33 2.92
C TYR A 36 10.05 -10.55 3.82
N SER A 37 11.21 -11.18 3.71
CA SER A 37 11.60 -12.22 4.68
C SER A 37 11.86 -11.63 6.08
N VAL A 38 11.70 -12.47 7.09
CA VAL A 38 11.99 -12.12 8.49
C VAL A 38 13.42 -11.58 8.65
N ASP A 39 14.38 -12.14 7.91
CA ASP A 39 15.79 -11.74 8.02
C ASP A 39 16.06 -10.39 7.35
N GLU A 40 15.37 -10.06 6.24
CA GLU A 40 15.45 -8.72 5.64
C GLU A 40 14.92 -7.64 6.58
N ILE A 41 13.78 -7.88 7.24
CA ILE A 41 13.24 -6.94 8.22
C ILE A 41 14.16 -6.78 9.43
N ARG A 42 14.76 -7.88 9.93
CA ARG A 42 15.74 -7.81 11.01
C ARG A 42 16.96 -6.98 10.61
N LEU A 43 17.49 -7.22 9.43
CA LEU A 43 18.64 -6.48 8.90
C LEU A 43 18.30 -5.00 8.75
N ALA A 44 17.14 -4.68 8.14
CA ALA A 44 16.68 -3.31 7.96
C ALA A 44 16.48 -2.57 9.28
N SER A 45 16.08 -3.28 10.36
CA SER A 45 15.90 -2.67 11.69
C SER A 45 17.18 -2.13 12.31
N GLY A 46 18.35 -2.61 11.88
CA GLY A 46 19.65 -2.26 12.47
C GLY A 46 19.85 -2.74 13.91
N ILE A 47 18.96 -3.62 14.41
CA ILE A 47 19.05 -4.15 15.78
C ILE A 47 19.89 -5.42 15.78
N LEU A 48 20.94 -5.43 16.59
CA LEU A 48 21.83 -6.58 16.72
C LEU A 48 21.58 -7.35 18.03
N PRO A 49 21.57 -8.69 18.00
CA PRO A 49 21.60 -9.48 19.22
C PRO A 49 22.82 -9.13 20.09
N GLY A 50 22.63 -9.07 21.41
CA GLY A 50 23.65 -8.69 22.37
C GLY A 50 23.70 -7.20 22.72
N GLU A 51 23.06 -6.32 21.93
CA GLU A 51 22.91 -4.90 22.29
C GLU A 51 21.90 -4.72 23.44
N ASN A 52 22.14 -3.72 24.28
CA ASN A 52 21.19 -3.41 25.35
C ASN A 52 19.95 -2.70 24.80
N GLY A 53 18.76 -3.29 25.02
CA GLY A 53 17.51 -2.79 24.48
C GLY A 53 17.12 -1.40 24.97
N PHE A 54 17.46 -1.03 26.22
CA PHE A 54 17.16 0.30 26.76
C PHE A 54 17.95 1.42 26.11
N GLN A 55 19.18 1.13 25.64
CA GLN A 55 19.99 2.12 24.92
C GLN A 55 19.43 2.47 23.54
N LYS A 56 18.51 1.66 23.02
CA LYS A 56 17.86 1.86 21.72
C LYS A 56 16.51 2.57 21.83
N ILE A 57 15.98 2.77 23.03
CA ILE A 57 14.73 3.50 23.23
C ILE A 57 14.98 4.98 22.99
N SER A 58 14.19 5.59 22.10
CA SER A 58 14.25 7.03 21.86
C SER A 58 13.78 7.82 23.08
N LEU A 59 14.37 9.00 23.31
CA LEU A 59 14.13 9.81 24.50
C LEU A 59 12.82 10.63 24.45
N SER A 60 11.88 10.33 23.55
CA SER A 60 10.55 10.94 23.58
C SER A 60 9.65 10.30 24.65
N PRO A 61 8.74 11.08 25.29
CA PRO A 61 7.83 10.52 26.29
C PRO A 61 7.00 9.34 25.76
N GLU A 62 6.54 9.42 24.52
CA GLU A 62 5.75 8.36 23.88
C GLU A 62 6.58 7.11 23.60
N ALA A 63 7.85 7.28 23.20
CA ALA A 63 8.75 6.15 22.97
C ALA A 63 9.11 5.45 24.29
N ILE A 64 9.39 6.20 25.35
CA ILE A 64 9.71 5.65 26.67
C ILE A 64 8.51 4.89 27.23
N LEU A 65 7.32 5.49 27.23
CA LEU A 65 6.09 4.84 27.73
C LEU A 65 5.70 3.61 26.91
N GLY A 66 5.92 3.66 25.60
CA GLY A 66 5.64 2.56 24.66
C GLY A 66 6.76 1.56 24.50
N MET A 67 7.92 1.75 25.17
CA MET A 67 9.16 0.97 24.96
C MET A 67 9.54 0.87 23.48
N ARG A 68 9.41 1.98 22.73
CA ARG A 68 9.55 2.00 21.27
C ARG A 68 10.98 2.31 20.85
N LEU A 69 11.43 1.60 19.83
CA LEU A 69 12.71 1.81 19.16
C LEU A 69 12.44 2.55 17.83
N THR A 70 12.20 3.87 17.91
CA THR A 70 11.75 4.67 16.75
C THR A 70 12.77 4.74 15.63
N ASP A 71 14.07 4.71 15.93
CA ASP A 71 15.11 4.71 14.90
C ASP A 71 15.05 3.42 14.04
N ALA A 72 14.74 2.28 14.66
CA ALA A 72 14.54 1.04 13.95
C ALA A 72 13.22 1.05 13.14
N GLU A 73 12.16 1.69 13.67
CA GLU A 73 10.90 1.87 12.93
C GLU A 73 11.13 2.69 11.65
N GLU A 74 11.87 3.80 11.74
CA GLU A 74 12.18 4.63 10.57
C GLU A 74 13.11 3.91 9.58
N ALA A 75 14.08 3.13 10.07
CA ALA A 75 14.95 2.35 9.22
C ALA A 75 14.18 1.28 8.42
N ILE A 76 13.23 0.59 9.04
CA ILE A 76 12.38 -0.40 8.37
C ILE A 76 11.46 0.27 7.33
N LYS A 77 10.93 1.47 7.61
CA LYS A 77 10.04 2.22 6.69
C LYS A 77 10.73 2.69 5.40
N VAL A 78 12.05 2.60 5.31
CA VAL A 78 12.77 2.87 4.05
C VAL A 78 12.46 1.79 3.00
N LEU A 79 12.05 0.60 3.42
CA LEU A 79 11.66 -0.48 2.52
C LEU A 79 10.34 -0.14 1.80
N PRO A 80 10.28 -0.15 0.46
CA PRO A 80 9.15 0.37 -0.31
C PRO A 80 7.79 -0.27 0.02
N TYR A 81 7.78 -1.58 0.29
CA TYR A 81 6.56 -2.30 0.64
C TYR A 81 6.16 -2.16 2.11
N VAL A 82 6.93 -1.46 2.95
CA VAL A 82 6.54 -1.22 4.34
C VAL A 82 5.72 0.06 4.46
N LYS A 83 4.45 -0.08 4.84
CA LYS A 83 3.55 1.04 5.12
C LYS A 83 3.74 1.58 6.54
N GLU A 84 3.75 0.67 7.52
CA GLU A 84 3.97 1.00 8.92
C GLU A 84 4.92 -0.01 9.56
N ALA A 85 5.74 0.47 10.47
CA ALA A 85 6.59 -0.35 11.32
C ALA A 85 6.45 0.08 12.78
N ARG A 86 6.32 -0.89 13.68
CA ARG A 86 6.34 -0.70 15.13
C ARG A 86 7.34 -1.65 15.75
N VAL A 87 8.32 -1.08 16.45
CA VAL A 87 9.39 -1.83 17.09
C VAL A 87 9.36 -1.56 18.59
N ARG A 88 9.16 -2.60 19.40
CA ARG A 88 9.05 -2.47 20.85
C ARG A 88 9.97 -3.45 21.57
N LEU A 89 10.57 -2.96 22.65
CA LEU A 89 11.26 -3.81 23.60
C LEU A 89 10.23 -4.58 24.43
N ILE A 90 10.40 -5.89 24.49
CA ILE A 90 9.62 -6.81 25.34
C ILE A 90 10.55 -7.35 26.41
N PHE A 91 10.22 -7.04 27.66
CA PHE A 91 11.03 -7.46 28.79
C PHE A 91 11.21 -8.98 28.90
N PRO A 92 12.38 -9.45 29.36
CA PRO A 92 13.55 -8.64 29.70
C PRO A 92 14.48 -8.36 28.51
N ASN A 93 14.48 -9.18 27.45
CA ASN A 93 15.56 -9.25 26.46
C ASN A 93 15.08 -9.56 25.03
N SER A 94 13.84 -9.23 24.71
CA SER A 94 13.25 -9.50 23.41
C SER A 94 12.81 -8.21 22.72
N VAL A 95 12.86 -8.20 21.38
CA VAL A 95 12.29 -7.13 20.55
C VAL A 95 11.18 -7.71 19.70
N LYS A 96 10.04 -7.02 19.69
CA LYS A 96 8.92 -7.31 18.78
C LYS A 96 8.86 -6.25 17.69
N ILE A 97 8.99 -6.70 16.45
CA ILE A 97 8.77 -5.90 15.24
C ILE A 97 7.42 -6.30 14.67
N THR A 98 6.56 -5.32 14.44
CA THR A 98 5.27 -5.52 13.75
C THR A 98 5.24 -4.56 12.57
N ILE A 99 5.05 -5.08 11.37
CA ILE A 99 4.92 -4.29 10.16
C ILE A 99 3.54 -4.45 9.53
N THR A 100 3.15 -3.43 8.79
CA THR A 100 2.03 -3.48 7.85
C THR A 100 2.61 -3.22 6.48
N GLU A 101 2.40 -4.14 5.56
CA GLU A 101 2.91 -4.02 4.20
C GLU A 101 1.91 -3.30 3.29
N ARG A 102 2.45 -2.60 2.28
CA ARG A 102 1.70 -1.99 1.19
C ARG A 102 1.30 -3.08 0.21
N GLN A 103 0.10 -2.94 -0.35
CA GLN A 103 -0.39 -3.85 -1.37
C GLN A 103 -0.33 -3.17 -2.73
N PRO A 104 0.25 -3.81 -3.77
CA PRO A 104 0.19 -3.30 -5.14
C PRO A 104 -1.26 -3.10 -5.58
N ALA A 105 -1.55 -1.96 -6.20
CA ALA A 105 -2.89 -1.62 -6.68
C ALA A 105 -2.95 -1.50 -8.20
N ALA A 106 -1.89 -0.99 -8.82
CA ALA A 106 -1.83 -0.72 -10.25
C ALA A 106 -0.38 -0.59 -10.71
N TYR A 107 -0.20 -0.45 -12.01
CA TYR A 107 1.07 0.03 -12.54
C TYR A 107 0.88 1.22 -13.50
N LEU A 108 1.93 2.03 -13.60
CA LEU A 108 2.05 3.16 -14.52
C LEU A 108 3.19 2.89 -15.49
N THR A 109 3.08 3.39 -16.71
CA THR A 109 4.16 3.29 -17.71
C THR A 109 4.86 4.63 -17.85
N TYR A 110 6.18 4.68 -17.68
CA TYR A 110 6.97 5.89 -17.79
C TYR A 110 8.33 5.62 -18.43
N LEU A 111 8.59 6.25 -19.60
CA LEU A 111 9.85 6.14 -20.35
C LEU A 111 10.34 4.69 -20.55
N GLY A 112 9.40 3.78 -20.83
CA GLY A 112 9.69 2.36 -21.07
C GLY A 112 9.88 1.52 -19.80
N ASN A 113 9.66 2.10 -18.62
CA ASN A 113 9.61 1.37 -17.36
C ASN A 113 8.16 1.22 -16.88
N TYR A 114 7.93 0.19 -16.07
CA TYR A 114 6.68 -0.11 -15.40
C TYR A 114 6.85 0.19 -13.91
N LEU A 115 6.07 1.12 -13.39
CA LEU A 115 6.09 1.53 -12.00
C LEU A 115 4.90 0.88 -11.28
N THR A 116 5.14 -0.08 -10.43
CA THR A 116 4.11 -0.65 -9.55
C THR A 116 3.86 0.33 -8.40
N VAL A 117 2.59 0.68 -8.20
CA VAL A 117 2.17 1.63 -7.15
C VAL A 117 1.08 1.02 -6.27
N ASP A 118 1.01 1.49 -5.03
CA ASP A 118 -0.12 1.20 -4.16
C ASP A 118 -1.27 2.20 -4.36
N SER A 119 -2.38 2.01 -3.63
CA SER A 119 -3.55 2.89 -3.70
C SER A 119 -3.32 4.33 -3.20
N GLU A 120 -2.20 4.60 -2.54
CA GLU A 120 -1.78 5.93 -2.08
C GLU A 120 -0.77 6.57 -3.06
N GLY A 121 -0.46 5.88 -4.17
CA GLY A 121 0.49 6.35 -5.18
C GLY A 121 1.96 6.22 -4.79
N VAL A 122 2.27 5.43 -3.77
CA VAL A 122 3.66 5.12 -3.42
C VAL A 122 4.23 4.15 -4.45
N VAL A 123 5.39 4.47 -5.02
CA VAL A 123 6.10 3.61 -5.97
C VAL A 123 6.76 2.47 -5.19
N LEU A 124 6.29 1.25 -5.42
CA LEU A 124 6.77 0.05 -4.74
C LEU A 124 7.95 -0.58 -5.46
N GLU A 125 7.85 -0.66 -6.78
CA GLU A 125 8.83 -1.32 -7.63
C GLU A 125 8.89 -0.65 -9.01
N VAL A 126 10.04 -0.74 -9.66
CA VAL A 126 10.26 -0.25 -11.03
C VAL A 126 10.97 -1.33 -11.83
N ASP A 127 10.36 -1.75 -12.94
CA ASP A 127 10.90 -2.80 -13.80
C ASP A 127 10.83 -2.37 -15.27
N GLN A 128 11.61 -3.04 -16.13
CA GLN A 128 11.56 -2.90 -17.60
C GLN A 128 10.53 -3.84 -18.24
N SER A 129 9.93 -4.72 -17.47
CA SER A 129 8.89 -5.66 -17.88
C SER A 129 7.59 -5.38 -17.14
N PRO A 130 6.42 -5.68 -17.75
CA PRO A 130 5.15 -5.56 -17.04
C PRO A 130 5.14 -6.36 -15.74
N PRO A 131 4.44 -5.91 -14.70
CA PRO A 131 4.32 -6.64 -13.44
C PRO A 131 3.83 -8.07 -13.68
N LYS A 132 4.37 -9.03 -12.93
CA LYS A 132 3.93 -10.43 -12.96
C LYS A 132 2.58 -10.64 -12.27
N GLU A 133 2.23 -9.73 -11.39
CA GLU A 133 0.96 -9.73 -10.69
C GLU A 133 -0.18 -9.33 -11.63
N ASP A 134 -1.40 -9.74 -11.30
CA ASP A 134 -2.60 -9.35 -12.04
C ASP A 134 -2.98 -7.89 -11.73
N LEU A 135 -2.11 -6.96 -12.15
CA LEU A 135 -2.31 -5.52 -12.06
C LEU A 135 -2.74 -4.95 -13.41
N LYS A 136 -3.45 -3.84 -13.40
CA LYS A 136 -3.82 -3.13 -14.63
C LYS A 136 -3.08 -1.82 -14.73
N GLU A 137 -2.86 -1.40 -15.99
CA GLU A 137 -2.28 -0.10 -16.29
C GLU A 137 -3.25 1.01 -15.91
N VAL A 138 -2.75 2.00 -15.17
CA VAL A 138 -3.46 3.24 -14.90
C VAL A 138 -2.85 4.35 -15.74
N ARG A 139 -3.70 5.08 -16.44
CA ARG A 139 -3.37 6.21 -17.31
C ARG A 139 -3.99 7.50 -16.78
N GLY A 140 -3.59 8.64 -17.35
CA GLY A 140 -4.10 9.96 -16.95
C GLY A 140 -3.29 10.61 -15.81
N VAL A 141 -2.37 9.89 -15.17
CA VAL A 141 -1.50 10.44 -14.11
C VAL A 141 -0.26 11.07 -14.74
N GLU A 142 -0.15 12.38 -14.68
CA GLU A 142 1.01 13.11 -15.19
C GLU A 142 2.06 13.33 -14.10
N PHE A 143 3.30 12.92 -14.35
CA PHE A 143 4.44 13.12 -13.45
C PHE A 143 5.75 13.18 -14.23
N THR A 144 6.77 13.83 -13.65
CA THR A 144 8.07 14.02 -14.32
C THR A 144 9.20 13.21 -13.69
N LYS A 145 9.04 12.81 -12.45
CA LYS A 145 10.01 12.02 -11.71
C LYS A 145 9.32 11.15 -10.67
N TYR A 146 10.02 10.11 -10.26
CA TYR A 146 9.59 9.20 -9.21
C TYR A 146 10.76 8.80 -8.32
N THR A 147 10.44 8.30 -7.14
CA THR A 147 11.40 7.71 -6.20
C THR A 147 10.76 6.49 -5.56
N THR A 148 11.41 5.33 -5.67
CA THR A 148 10.94 4.10 -5.05
C THR A 148 10.82 4.28 -3.53
N GLY A 149 9.72 3.80 -2.95
CA GLY A 149 9.39 3.97 -1.54
C GLY A 149 8.73 5.30 -1.18
N LYS A 150 8.48 6.18 -2.17
CA LYS A 150 7.83 7.49 -1.95
C LYS A 150 6.60 7.65 -2.82
N PRO A 151 5.63 8.48 -2.40
CA PRO A 151 4.52 8.88 -3.26
C PRO A 151 5.04 9.58 -4.52
N LEU A 152 4.34 9.38 -5.63
CA LEU A 152 4.58 10.14 -6.86
C LEU A 152 4.42 11.64 -6.61
N GLU A 153 5.31 12.44 -7.17
CA GLU A 153 5.20 13.89 -7.17
C GLU A 153 4.30 14.32 -8.33
N THR A 154 3.00 14.38 -8.08
CA THR A 154 1.97 14.70 -9.07
C THR A 154 0.77 15.39 -8.40
N ASP A 155 0.09 16.26 -9.16
CA ASP A 155 -1.20 16.82 -8.74
C ASP A 155 -2.35 15.81 -8.92
N ASP A 156 -2.13 14.75 -9.70
CA ASP A 156 -3.13 13.73 -10.07
C ASP A 156 -3.09 12.48 -9.17
N ILE A 157 -2.55 12.60 -7.96
CA ILE A 157 -2.40 11.45 -7.04
C ILE A 157 -3.75 10.77 -6.76
N ASP A 158 -4.85 11.54 -6.74
CA ASP A 158 -6.20 11.04 -6.53
C ASP A 158 -6.68 10.12 -7.67
N TYR A 159 -6.11 10.21 -8.86
CA TYR A 159 -6.46 9.34 -9.99
C TYR A 159 -6.04 7.89 -9.74
N ILE A 160 -4.92 7.68 -9.05
CA ILE A 160 -4.51 6.33 -8.63
C ILE A 160 -5.54 5.75 -7.65
N ARG A 161 -6.05 6.56 -6.72
CA ARG A 161 -7.09 6.13 -5.77
C ARG A 161 -8.42 5.84 -6.47
N ILE A 162 -8.81 6.64 -7.46
CA ILE A 162 -9.99 6.37 -8.30
C ILE A 162 -9.83 5.01 -9.00
N ALA A 163 -8.70 4.77 -9.65
CA ALA A 163 -8.43 3.49 -10.31
C ALA A 163 -8.43 2.30 -9.34
N ALA A 164 -7.88 2.47 -8.13
CA ALA A 164 -7.91 1.45 -7.08
C ALA A 164 -9.34 1.14 -6.60
N ASN A 165 -10.20 2.16 -6.50
CA ASN A 165 -11.61 1.98 -6.16
C ASN A 165 -12.37 1.22 -7.28
N ILE A 166 -12.09 1.53 -8.54
CA ILE A 166 -12.64 0.81 -9.70
C ILE A 166 -12.20 -0.65 -9.68
N THR A 167 -10.90 -0.90 -9.46
CA THR A 167 -10.36 -2.27 -9.29
C THR A 167 -11.11 -3.03 -8.21
N THR A 168 -11.32 -2.39 -7.06
CA THR A 168 -12.04 -3.00 -5.92
C THR A 168 -13.50 -3.32 -6.29
N ALA A 169 -14.18 -2.39 -6.97
CA ALA A 169 -15.57 -2.58 -7.41
C ALA A 169 -15.71 -3.71 -8.44
N VAL A 170 -14.77 -3.81 -9.40
CA VAL A 170 -14.76 -4.90 -10.39
C VAL A 170 -14.52 -6.25 -9.71
N LYS A 171 -13.49 -6.35 -8.85
CA LYS A 171 -13.19 -7.60 -8.13
C LYS A 171 -14.33 -8.02 -7.19
N LYS A 172 -15.02 -7.06 -6.56
CA LYS A 172 -16.21 -7.33 -5.77
C LYS A 172 -17.35 -7.88 -6.64
N SER A 173 -17.65 -7.24 -7.78
CA SER A 173 -18.65 -7.73 -8.74
C SER A 173 -18.32 -9.15 -9.20
N ASP A 174 -17.04 -9.45 -9.42
CA ASP A 174 -16.59 -10.78 -9.86
C ASP A 174 -16.75 -11.84 -8.78
N SER A 175 -16.61 -11.47 -7.50
CA SER A 175 -16.81 -12.41 -6.39
C SER A 175 -18.27 -12.84 -6.20
N GLU A 176 -19.23 -12.09 -6.77
CA GLU A 176 -20.67 -12.30 -6.65
C GLU A 176 -21.29 -12.91 -7.92
N SER A 177 -20.47 -13.28 -8.94
CA SER A 177 -20.95 -13.69 -10.27
C SER A 177 -20.05 -14.75 -10.91
N GLU A 178 -20.63 -15.57 -11.79
CA GLU A 178 -19.87 -16.52 -12.63
C GLU A 178 -19.08 -15.83 -13.76
N PHE A 179 -19.52 -14.62 -14.16
CA PHE A 179 -18.82 -13.83 -15.17
C PHE A 179 -17.70 -13.02 -14.51
N LEU A 180 -16.50 -13.15 -15.02
CA LEU A 180 -15.31 -12.46 -14.52
C LEU A 180 -14.94 -11.29 -15.44
N MET A 181 -15.17 -10.07 -14.98
CA MET A 181 -14.87 -8.85 -15.74
C MET A 181 -13.37 -8.46 -15.58
N TRP A 182 -12.76 -8.73 -14.43
CA TRP A 182 -11.37 -8.34 -14.17
C TRP A 182 -10.36 -8.85 -15.21
N PRO A 183 -10.42 -10.10 -15.69
CA PRO A 183 -9.56 -10.56 -16.78
C PRO A 183 -9.75 -9.80 -18.09
N MET A 184 -10.93 -9.22 -18.33
CA MET A 184 -11.24 -8.45 -19.55
C MET A 184 -10.72 -7.02 -19.48
N VAL A 185 -10.47 -6.48 -18.28
CA VAL A 185 -9.91 -5.12 -18.12
C VAL A 185 -8.48 -5.11 -18.66
N ASN A 186 -8.20 -4.19 -19.60
CA ASN A 186 -6.86 -3.98 -20.13
C ASN A 186 -6.15 -2.81 -19.43
N TRP A 187 -6.83 -1.67 -19.32
CA TRP A 187 -6.33 -0.47 -18.65
C TRP A 187 -7.48 0.38 -18.11
N ILE A 188 -7.15 1.26 -17.18
CA ILE A 188 -8.04 2.26 -16.58
C ILE A 188 -7.41 3.63 -16.85
N ASP A 189 -8.13 4.52 -17.52
CA ASP A 189 -7.68 5.87 -17.85
C ASP A 189 -8.57 6.89 -17.11
N VAL A 190 -7.99 7.58 -16.15
CA VAL A 190 -8.69 8.63 -15.39
C VAL A 190 -8.41 9.96 -16.08
N VAL A 191 -9.36 10.38 -16.91
CA VAL A 191 -9.24 11.61 -17.72
C VAL A 191 -9.35 12.86 -16.84
N ASP A 192 -10.31 12.84 -15.92
CA ASP A 192 -10.52 13.86 -14.89
C ASP A 192 -11.34 13.28 -13.71
N ALA A 193 -11.64 14.11 -12.72
CA ALA A 193 -12.37 13.69 -11.50
C ALA A 193 -13.77 13.09 -11.77
N ASN A 194 -14.39 13.42 -12.93
CA ASN A 194 -15.76 13.02 -13.29
C ASN A 194 -15.79 12.09 -14.52
N THR A 195 -14.64 11.80 -15.13
CA THR A 195 -14.59 11.02 -16.36
C THR A 195 -13.48 9.97 -16.27
N THR A 196 -13.89 8.72 -16.33
CA THR A 196 -12.97 7.58 -16.40
C THR A 196 -13.34 6.71 -17.59
N LEU A 197 -12.29 6.19 -18.25
CA LEU A 197 -12.39 5.22 -19.32
C LEU A 197 -11.81 3.88 -18.84
N VAL A 198 -12.48 2.78 -19.12
CA VAL A 198 -11.98 1.43 -18.86
C VAL A 198 -12.07 0.61 -20.14
N SER A 199 -10.95 0.07 -20.58
CA SER A 199 -10.90 -0.82 -21.75
C SER A 199 -11.21 -2.24 -21.35
N LEU A 200 -12.16 -2.86 -22.05
CA LEU A 200 -12.57 -4.25 -21.90
C LEU A 200 -12.26 -5.03 -23.18
N ASP A 201 -11.45 -6.06 -23.04
CA ASP A 201 -11.08 -7.01 -24.11
C ASP A 201 -10.54 -6.31 -25.38
N ASN A 202 -9.91 -5.14 -25.24
CA ASN A 202 -9.42 -4.27 -26.33
C ASN A 202 -10.49 -3.95 -27.41
N ARG A 203 -11.78 -4.06 -27.09
CA ARG A 203 -12.85 -3.84 -28.06
C ARG A 203 -14.00 -2.94 -27.56
N VAL A 204 -14.22 -2.86 -26.24
CA VAL A 204 -15.23 -1.99 -25.65
C VAL A 204 -14.56 -1.02 -24.68
N ILE A 205 -14.88 0.25 -24.81
CA ILE A 205 -14.44 1.28 -23.86
C ILE A 205 -15.65 1.70 -23.03
N MET A 206 -15.61 1.45 -21.74
CA MET A 206 -16.57 2.03 -20.80
C MET A 206 -16.18 3.47 -20.51
N ARG A 207 -17.18 4.38 -20.52
CA ARG A 207 -17.04 5.77 -20.08
C ARG A 207 -18.06 6.07 -19.00
N PHE A 208 -17.62 6.56 -17.86
CA PHE A 208 -18.49 6.84 -16.71
C PHE A 208 -17.88 7.86 -15.75
N ASP A 209 -18.73 8.40 -14.87
CA ASP A 209 -18.31 9.19 -13.71
C ASP A 209 -17.99 8.24 -12.54
N PRO A 210 -16.73 8.17 -12.06
CA PRO A 210 -16.35 7.26 -10.99
C PRO A 210 -16.94 7.64 -9.62
N SER A 211 -17.48 8.85 -9.47
CA SER A 211 -18.12 9.32 -8.24
C SER A 211 -19.61 8.93 -8.14
N ASP A 212 -20.26 8.59 -9.27
CA ASP A 212 -21.69 8.26 -9.31
C ASP A 212 -21.91 6.75 -9.33
N LYS A 213 -22.42 6.20 -8.21
CA LYS A 213 -22.88 4.81 -8.06
C LYS A 213 -21.95 3.75 -8.67
N LEU A 214 -20.66 3.87 -8.43
CA LEU A 214 -19.62 3.07 -9.06
C LEU A 214 -19.94 1.56 -9.14
N GLN A 215 -20.40 0.95 -8.03
CA GLN A 215 -20.72 -0.48 -8.03
C GLN A 215 -21.85 -0.82 -9.02
N TYR A 216 -22.90 0.00 -9.07
CA TYR A 216 -24.00 -0.18 -10.03
C TYR A 216 -23.52 -0.07 -11.49
N VAL A 217 -22.67 0.92 -11.77
CA VAL A 217 -22.09 1.09 -13.12
C VAL A 217 -21.28 -0.14 -13.53
N ILE A 218 -20.47 -0.67 -12.64
CA ILE A 218 -19.65 -1.86 -12.89
C ILE A 218 -20.52 -3.10 -13.10
N ASP A 219 -21.52 -3.35 -12.23
CA ASP A 219 -22.40 -4.52 -12.33
C ASP A 219 -23.22 -4.49 -13.62
N PHE A 220 -23.75 -3.31 -13.96
CA PHE A 220 -24.55 -3.14 -15.17
C PHE A 220 -23.70 -3.25 -16.44
N ALA A 221 -22.51 -2.67 -16.45
CA ALA A 221 -21.57 -2.80 -17.56
C ALA A 221 -21.17 -4.26 -17.80
N LYS A 222 -20.92 -5.00 -16.73
CA LYS A 222 -20.64 -6.42 -16.77
C LYS A 222 -21.80 -7.21 -17.39
N GLU A 223 -23.03 -6.94 -16.96
CA GLU A 223 -24.21 -7.58 -17.54
C GLU A 223 -24.30 -7.30 -19.05
N ILE A 224 -24.19 -6.04 -19.48
CA ILE A 224 -24.22 -5.67 -20.90
C ILE A 224 -23.10 -6.39 -21.67
N PHE A 225 -21.86 -6.31 -21.17
CA PHE A 225 -20.69 -6.84 -21.84
C PHE A 225 -20.79 -8.35 -22.10
N PHE A 226 -21.29 -9.14 -21.14
CA PHE A 226 -21.36 -10.59 -21.25
C PHE A 226 -22.67 -11.11 -21.82
N THR A 227 -23.79 -10.36 -21.72
CA THR A 227 -25.12 -10.88 -22.10
C THR A 227 -25.74 -10.21 -23.32
N LYS A 228 -25.34 -8.96 -23.64
CA LYS A 228 -25.93 -8.19 -24.74
C LYS A 228 -24.99 -8.00 -25.91
N LEU A 229 -23.66 -7.88 -25.65
CA LEU A 229 -22.69 -7.66 -26.71
C LEU A 229 -22.12 -8.99 -27.20
N THR A 230 -22.01 -9.12 -28.52
CA THR A 230 -21.29 -10.24 -29.15
C THR A 230 -19.78 -10.01 -29.09
N THR A 231 -18.99 -11.05 -29.29
CA THR A 231 -17.53 -10.98 -29.27
C THR A 231 -16.93 -10.15 -30.43
N SER A 232 -17.70 -9.88 -31.48
CA SER A 232 -17.29 -9.10 -32.66
C SER A 232 -17.62 -7.61 -32.53
N GLU A 233 -18.52 -7.24 -31.62
CA GLU A 233 -18.92 -5.85 -31.45
C GLU A 233 -17.82 -5.03 -30.80
N ARG A 234 -17.55 -3.86 -31.38
CA ARG A 234 -16.60 -2.84 -30.90
C ARG A 234 -17.34 -1.54 -30.71
N GLY A 235 -16.90 -0.74 -29.76
CA GLY A 235 -17.53 0.55 -29.53
C GLY A 235 -17.37 1.05 -28.09
N ARG A 236 -18.26 1.97 -27.72
CA ARG A 236 -18.22 2.65 -26.43
C ARG A 236 -19.51 2.41 -25.65
N LEU A 237 -19.37 2.00 -24.41
CA LEU A 237 -20.46 1.88 -23.45
C LEU A 237 -20.44 3.12 -22.54
N GLU A 238 -21.44 3.98 -22.67
CA GLU A 238 -21.54 5.26 -21.98
C GLU A 238 -22.55 5.21 -20.84
N PHE A 239 -22.11 5.68 -19.66
CA PHE A 239 -22.93 5.90 -18.49
C PHE A 239 -22.97 7.40 -18.20
N VAL A 240 -24.08 8.04 -18.52
CA VAL A 240 -24.29 9.47 -18.25
C VAL A 240 -25.22 9.60 -17.07
N PRO A 241 -24.89 10.37 -16.01
CA PRO A 241 -25.77 10.54 -14.86
C PRO A 241 -27.18 10.98 -15.27
N GLY A 242 -28.19 10.25 -14.77
CA GLY A 242 -29.61 10.53 -15.07
C GLY A 242 -30.11 10.06 -16.43
N GLN A 243 -29.32 9.31 -17.18
CA GLN A 243 -29.74 8.68 -18.46
C GLN A 243 -29.54 7.16 -18.38
N ASP A 244 -30.25 6.44 -19.22
CA ASP A 244 -30.03 5.00 -19.40
C ASP A 244 -28.67 4.78 -20.11
N PRO A 245 -27.91 3.75 -19.72
CA PRO A 245 -26.66 3.39 -20.39
C PRO A 245 -26.86 3.11 -21.87
N SER A 246 -25.94 3.57 -22.70
CA SER A 246 -26.00 3.41 -24.15
C SER A 246 -24.73 2.79 -24.71
N PHE A 247 -24.89 1.89 -25.69
CA PHE A 247 -23.76 1.36 -26.45
C PHE A 247 -23.72 2.06 -27.82
N ILE A 248 -22.57 2.63 -28.15
CA ILE A 248 -22.30 3.33 -29.40
C ILE A 248 -21.27 2.48 -30.16
N PRO A 249 -21.68 1.76 -31.22
CA PRO A 249 -20.76 0.97 -32.03
C PRO A 249 -19.83 1.88 -32.83
N ASP A 250 -18.60 1.36 -33.10
CA ASP A 250 -17.60 2.02 -33.95
C ASP A 250 -18.02 2.03 -35.42
#